data_acce1a02743905a3d10e6ba0f3a77f4f
#
_entry.id   acce1a02743905a3d10e6ba0f3a77f4f
#
_cell.length_a   1.000
_cell.length_b   1.000
_cell.length_c   1.000
_cell.angle_alpha   90.00
_cell.angle_beta   90.00
_cell.angle_gamma   90.00
#
_symmetry.space_group_name_H-M   'P 1'
#
loop_
_entity.id
_entity.type
_entity.pdbx_description
1 polymer ?
#
loop_
_entity_poly.entity_id
_entity_poly.type
_entity_poly.pdbx_seq_one_letter_code
_entity_poly.pdbx_strand_id
1 'polypeptide(L)'
;MGTNNSAANAATAANAATQAQIQQSVGAINNAYSSPARQSQYAQYGKSLNDFYTGQVNQQQAVNARDLMFSNARGGLTGGSAASDSNVQLQQDYTKGLLQASQQAQGGVSALQNSDIAAKNQLTGLAEQGDYTGAMPTNIAATQAASLGAAGNYGQANSLGNVFAGTAGIYNAATTAAANRAAMRSPIGSTYGGNTGTSIYG
;
A
#
# COMPACT_ATOMS: atom_id res chain seq x y z
N MET A 1 -62.31 -5.87 17.00
CA MET A 1 -61.41 -6.63 16.10
C MET A 1 -60.62 -5.69 15.14
N GLY A 2 -60.12 -4.52 15.57
CA GLY A 2 -59.42 -3.56 14.71
C GLY A 2 -57.93 -3.36 14.96
N THR A 3 -57.36 -3.95 16.02
CA THR A 3 -55.98 -3.65 16.47
C THR A 3 -54.92 -4.47 15.77
N ASN A 4 -55.25 -5.63 15.21
CA ASN A 4 -54.25 -6.52 14.56
C ASN A 4 -53.80 -6.00 13.18
N ASN A 5 -54.64 -5.26 12.44
CA ASN A 5 -54.27 -4.73 11.12
C ASN A 5 -53.32 -3.53 11.22
N SER A 6 -53.40 -2.71 12.26
CA SER A 6 -52.47 -1.58 12.45
C SER A 6 -51.06 -2.04 12.82
N ALA A 7 -50.94 -3.07 13.64
CA ALA A 7 -49.66 -3.66 13.99
C ALA A 7 -49.00 -4.36 12.77
N ALA A 8 -49.80 -5.10 11.98
CA ALA A 8 -49.28 -5.73 10.76
C ALA A 8 -48.81 -4.69 9.72
N ASN A 9 -49.57 -3.62 9.54
CA ASN A 9 -49.19 -2.53 8.64
C ASN A 9 -47.93 -1.79 9.13
N ALA A 10 -47.79 -1.57 10.44
CA ALA A 10 -46.59 -0.97 11.02
C ALA A 10 -45.35 -1.85 10.84
N ALA A 11 -45.47 -3.17 11.03
CA ALA A 11 -44.42 -4.12 10.78
C ALA A 11 -43.98 -4.15 9.29
N THR A 12 -44.95 -4.14 8.38
CA THR A 12 -44.70 -4.07 6.92
C THR A 12 -43.97 -2.79 6.54
N ALA A 13 -44.41 -1.65 7.10
CA ALA A 13 -43.74 -0.37 6.84
C ALA A 13 -42.31 -0.32 7.41
N ALA A 14 -42.09 -0.86 8.61
CA ALA A 14 -40.75 -0.98 9.20
C ALA A 14 -39.82 -1.85 8.36
N ASN A 15 -40.31 -3.01 7.87
CA ASN A 15 -39.55 -3.87 6.98
C ASN A 15 -39.20 -3.18 5.65
N ALA A 16 -40.13 -2.45 5.06
CA ALA A 16 -39.89 -1.68 3.84
C ALA A 16 -38.85 -0.57 4.05
N ALA A 17 -38.91 0.14 5.18
CA ALA A 17 -37.93 1.16 5.54
C ALA A 17 -36.52 0.55 5.72
N THR A 18 -36.43 -0.59 6.39
CA THR A 18 -35.16 -1.34 6.56
C THR A 18 -34.57 -1.74 5.21
N GLN A 19 -35.41 -2.32 4.33
CA GLN A 19 -34.95 -2.71 2.97
C GLN A 19 -34.48 -1.51 2.15
N ALA A 20 -35.15 -0.37 2.25
CA ALA A 20 -34.74 0.86 1.57
C ALA A 20 -33.36 1.37 2.09
N GLN A 21 -33.13 1.30 3.40
CA GLN A 21 -31.85 1.68 4.00
C GLN A 21 -30.70 0.74 3.58
N ILE A 22 -30.95 -0.56 3.53
CA ILE A 22 -29.96 -1.55 3.02
C ILE A 22 -29.61 -1.21 1.57
N GLN A 23 -30.61 -1.03 0.70
CA GLN A 23 -30.39 -0.70 -0.71
C GLN A 23 -29.61 0.61 -0.89
N GLN A 24 -29.94 1.63 -0.11
CA GLN A 24 -29.21 2.90 -0.12
C GLN A 24 -27.75 2.73 0.30
N SER A 25 -27.50 1.97 1.35
CA SER A 25 -26.13 1.69 1.84
C SER A 25 -25.31 0.90 0.82
N VAL A 26 -25.88 -0.17 0.26
CA VAL A 26 -25.25 -0.95 -0.81
C VAL A 26 -24.98 -0.10 -2.04
N GLY A 27 -25.93 0.78 -2.40
CA GLY A 27 -25.77 1.73 -3.49
C GLY A 27 -24.61 2.71 -3.24
N ALA A 28 -24.51 3.26 -2.03
CA ALA A 28 -23.42 4.14 -1.64
C ALA A 28 -22.05 3.44 -1.68
N ILE A 29 -21.96 2.20 -1.17
CA ILE A 29 -20.76 1.37 -1.23
C ILE A 29 -20.35 1.15 -2.70
N ASN A 30 -21.28 0.68 -3.53
CA ASN A 30 -21.01 0.45 -4.95
C ASN A 30 -20.49 1.71 -5.64
N ASN A 31 -21.15 2.84 -5.44
CA ASN A 31 -20.78 4.13 -6.04
C ASN A 31 -19.38 4.59 -5.57
N ALA A 32 -19.02 4.40 -4.30
CA ALA A 32 -17.73 4.80 -3.76
C ALA A 32 -16.57 4.02 -4.41
N TYR A 33 -16.74 2.70 -4.57
CA TYR A 33 -15.68 1.83 -5.12
C TYR A 33 -15.63 1.82 -6.66
N SER A 34 -16.72 2.18 -7.36
CA SER A 34 -16.76 2.32 -8.82
C SER A 34 -16.61 3.76 -9.31
N SER A 35 -16.40 4.72 -8.41
CA SER A 35 -16.32 6.14 -8.74
C SER A 35 -15.15 6.47 -9.68
N PRO A 36 -15.28 7.48 -10.55
CA PRO A 36 -14.17 7.99 -11.35
C PRO A 36 -12.98 8.45 -10.48
N ALA A 37 -13.26 8.97 -9.27
CA ALA A 37 -12.24 9.35 -8.31
C ALA A 37 -11.39 8.13 -7.87
N ARG A 38 -12.04 6.98 -7.59
CA ARG A 38 -11.32 5.76 -7.24
C ARG A 38 -10.50 5.20 -8.41
N GLN A 39 -11.03 5.27 -9.62
CA GLN A 39 -10.28 4.91 -10.84
C GLN A 39 -9.04 5.79 -11.05
N SER A 40 -9.17 7.11 -10.80
CA SER A 40 -8.03 8.03 -10.82
C SER A 40 -6.98 7.67 -9.77
N GLN A 41 -7.38 7.23 -8.57
CA GLN A 41 -6.45 6.77 -7.52
C GLN A 41 -5.67 5.53 -7.96
N TYR A 42 -6.30 4.55 -8.62
CA TYR A 42 -5.59 3.40 -9.17
C TYR A 42 -4.55 3.83 -10.21
N ALA A 43 -4.93 4.74 -11.12
CA ALA A 43 -4.02 5.25 -12.14
C ALA A 43 -2.83 6.01 -11.53
N GLN A 44 -3.09 6.88 -10.54
CA GLN A 44 -2.05 7.62 -9.81
C GLN A 44 -1.12 6.70 -9.03
N TYR A 45 -1.69 5.69 -8.35
CA TYR A 45 -0.91 4.70 -7.62
C TYR A 45 -0.02 3.89 -8.56
N GLY A 46 -0.57 3.40 -9.68
CA GLY A 46 0.19 2.69 -10.70
C GLY A 46 1.32 3.53 -11.29
N LYS A 47 1.05 4.81 -11.56
CA LYS A 47 2.08 5.75 -12.04
C LYS A 47 3.17 5.94 -10.98
N SER A 48 2.83 6.16 -9.72
CA SER A 48 3.79 6.34 -8.64
C SER A 48 4.68 5.12 -8.44
N LEU A 49 4.11 3.90 -8.51
CA LEU A 49 4.88 2.66 -8.45
C LEU A 49 5.81 2.51 -9.66
N ASN A 50 5.30 2.79 -10.86
CA ASN A 50 6.11 2.71 -12.07
C ASN A 50 7.27 3.71 -12.04
N ASP A 51 7.03 4.94 -11.62
CA ASP A 51 8.05 5.98 -11.47
C ASP A 51 9.11 5.56 -10.43
N PHE A 52 8.67 4.99 -9.30
CA PHE A 52 9.54 4.48 -8.25
C PHE A 52 10.46 3.36 -8.75
N TYR A 53 9.88 2.30 -9.35
CA TYR A 53 10.67 1.17 -9.85
C TYR A 53 11.56 1.55 -11.03
N THR A 54 11.08 2.40 -11.94
CA THR A 54 11.88 2.94 -13.05
C THR A 54 13.05 3.77 -12.52
N GLY A 55 12.83 4.56 -11.47
CA GLY A 55 13.90 5.30 -10.80
C GLY A 55 14.99 4.39 -10.24
N GLN A 56 14.63 3.26 -9.62
CA GLN A 56 15.60 2.26 -9.15
C GLN A 56 16.38 1.62 -10.31
N VAL A 57 15.70 1.26 -11.41
CA VAL A 57 16.35 0.69 -12.61
C VAL A 57 17.33 1.69 -13.19
N ASN A 58 16.96 2.98 -13.29
CA ASN A 58 17.84 4.04 -13.82
C ASN A 58 19.08 4.23 -12.93
N GLN A 59 18.92 4.25 -11.61
CA GLN A 59 20.04 4.35 -10.67
C GLN A 59 21.01 3.16 -10.82
N GLN A 60 20.47 1.95 -10.89
CA GLN A 60 21.29 0.76 -11.06
C GLN A 60 22.00 0.74 -12.40
N GLN A 61 21.33 1.13 -13.47
CA GLN A 61 21.94 1.25 -14.80
C GLN A 61 23.11 2.25 -14.79
N ALA A 62 22.97 3.40 -14.12
CA ALA A 62 24.03 4.39 -14.00
C ALA A 62 25.24 3.85 -13.23
N VAL A 63 25.01 3.07 -12.15
CA VAL A 63 26.09 2.41 -11.40
C VAL A 63 26.79 1.37 -12.27
N ASN A 64 26.04 0.46 -12.89
CA ASN A 64 26.58 -0.61 -13.73
C ASN A 64 27.35 -0.05 -14.95
N ALA A 65 26.86 1.01 -15.56
CA ALA A 65 27.54 1.68 -16.66
C ALA A 65 28.91 2.26 -16.24
N ARG A 66 28.96 2.86 -15.04
CA ARG A 66 30.22 3.37 -14.47
C ARG A 66 31.20 2.24 -14.17
N ASP A 67 30.72 1.18 -13.55
CA ASP A 67 31.55 0.02 -13.19
C ASP A 67 32.09 -0.68 -14.42
N LEU A 68 31.27 -0.82 -15.47
CA LEU A 68 31.68 -1.35 -16.77
C LEU A 68 32.75 -0.49 -17.42
N MET A 69 32.60 0.85 -17.39
CA MET A 69 33.60 1.77 -17.91
C MET A 69 34.94 1.64 -17.21
N PHE A 70 34.94 1.54 -15.87
CA PHE A 70 36.16 1.36 -15.10
C PHE A 70 36.79 -0.04 -15.30
N SER A 71 35.98 -1.07 -15.45
CA SER A 71 36.43 -2.42 -15.74
C SER A 71 37.12 -2.51 -17.10
N ASN A 72 36.50 -1.93 -18.14
CA ASN A 72 37.05 -1.87 -19.50
C ASN A 72 38.35 -1.05 -19.53
N ALA A 73 38.42 0.07 -18.82
CA ALA A 73 39.62 0.89 -18.74
C ALA A 73 40.79 0.14 -18.07
N ARG A 74 40.52 -0.57 -16.97
CA ARG A 74 41.55 -1.40 -16.28
C ARG A 74 41.99 -2.59 -17.11
N GLY A 75 41.07 -3.21 -17.88
CA GLY A 75 41.35 -4.33 -18.76
C GLY A 75 42.00 -3.96 -20.10
N GLY A 76 42.19 -2.65 -20.40
CA GLY A 76 42.69 -2.19 -21.69
C GLY A 76 41.74 -2.43 -22.85
N LEU A 77 40.46 -2.67 -22.57
CA LEU A 77 39.41 -3.03 -23.54
C LEU A 77 38.60 -1.80 -24.04
N THR A 78 39.19 -0.62 -24.04
CA THR A 78 38.50 0.64 -24.28
C THR A 78 38.00 0.86 -25.71
N GLY A 79 38.11 -0.12 -26.63
CA GLY A 79 37.69 0.03 -28.02
C GLY A 79 37.52 -1.28 -28.78
N GLY A 80 37.38 -2.41 -28.13
CA GLY A 80 37.23 -3.72 -28.80
C GLY A 80 35.80 -4.24 -28.87
N SER A 81 35.58 -5.33 -29.59
CA SER A 81 34.30 -6.05 -29.66
C SER A 81 33.77 -6.43 -28.26
N ALA A 82 34.63 -6.81 -27.32
CA ALA A 82 34.27 -7.14 -25.96
C ALA A 82 33.62 -5.95 -25.19
N ALA A 83 34.11 -4.72 -25.41
CA ALA A 83 33.47 -3.54 -24.84
C ALA A 83 32.10 -3.25 -25.48
N SER A 84 31.97 -3.47 -26.78
CA SER A 84 30.69 -3.36 -27.49
C SER A 84 29.66 -4.37 -26.98
N ASP A 85 30.04 -5.64 -26.85
CA ASP A 85 29.17 -6.72 -26.37
C ASP A 85 28.71 -6.48 -24.94
N SER A 86 29.60 -6.00 -24.06
CA SER A 86 29.27 -5.64 -22.68
C SER A 86 28.26 -4.48 -22.62
N ASN A 87 28.38 -3.48 -23.50
CA ASN A 87 27.41 -2.39 -23.57
C ASN A 87 26.03 -2.86 -24.10
N VAL A 88 26.02 -3.76 -25.07
CA VAL A 88 24.77 -4.39 -25.56
C VAL A 88 24.09 -5.16 -24.43
N GLN A 89 24.83 -5.94 -23.67
CA GLN A 89 24.29 -6.67 -22.52
C GLN A 89 23.72 -5.73 -21.47
N LEU A 90 24.41 -4.64 -21.12
CA LEU A 90 23.92 -3.63 -20.20
C LEU A 90 22.59 -3.03 -20.66
N GLN A 91 22.46 -2.74 -21.96
CA GLN A 91 21.20 -2.22 -22.52
C GLN A 91 20.07 -3.25 -22.48
N GLN A 92 20.37 -4.52 -22.73
CA GLN A 92 19.39 -5.61 -22.61
C GLN A 92 18.89 -5.75 -21.16
N ASP A 93 19.80 -5.71 -20.19
CA ASP A 93 19.47 -5.83 -18.76
C ASP A 93 18.67 -4.60 -18.29
N TYR A 94 18.99 -3.42 -18.78
CA TYR A 94 18.21 -2.21 -18.54
C TYR A 94 16.77 -2.35 -19.08
N THR A 95 16.60 -2.82 -20.31
CA THR A 95 15.28 -3.02 -20.92
C THR A 95 14.46 -4.06 -20.15
N LYS A 96 15.08 -5.17 -19.72
CA LYS A 96 14.45 -6.17 -18.86
C LYS A 96 14.03 -5.56 -17.52
N GLY A 97 14.88 -4.74 -16.92
CA GLY A 97 14.60 -4.03 -15.68
C GLY A 97 13.37 -3.12 -15.80
N LEU A 98 13.24 -2.36 -16.89
CA LEU A 98 12.07 -1.51 -17.15
C LEU A 98 10.79 -2.33 -17.33
N LEU A 99 10.86 -3.48 -18.02
CA LEU A 99 9.72 -4.38 -18.16
C LEU A 99 9.27 -4.92 -16.78
N GLN A 100 10.21 -5.35 -15.96
CA GLN A 100 9.91 -5.83 -14.61
C GLN A 100 9.34 -4.71 -13.73
N ALA A 101 9.85 -3.47 -13.84
CA ALA A 101 9.30 -2.31 -13.15
C ALA A 101 7.81 -2.10 -13.50
N SER A 102 7.47 -2.17 -14.79
CA SER A 102 6.09 -2.05 -15.25
C SER A 102 5.19 -3.19 -14.74
N GLN A 103 5.68 -4.44 -14.79
CA GLN A 103 4.94 -5.61 -14.29
C GLN A 103 4.68 -5.51 -12.77
N GLN A 104 5.66 -5.07 -12.00
CA GLN A 104 5.51 -4.87 -10.56
C GLN A 104 4.52 -3.74 -10.23
N ALA A 105 4.57 -2.65 -10.98
CA ALA A 105 3.61 -1.56 -10.82
C ALA A 105 2.16 -2.05 -11.10
N GLN A 106 1.96 -2.84 -12.16
CA GLN A 106 0.67 -3.45 -12.47
C GLN A 106 0.22 -4.44 -11.39
N GLY A 107 1.14 -5.25 -10.85
CA GLY A 107 0.87 -6.14 -9.73
C GLY A 107 0.40 -5.39 -8.48
N GLY A 108 1.02 -4.27 -8.16
CA GLY A 108 0.61 -3.39 -7.07
C GLY A 108 -0.80 -2.81 -7.25
N VAL A 109 -1.14 -2.36 -8.46
CA VAL A 109 -2.50 -1.89 -8.78
C VAL A 109 -3.52 -3.01 -8.64
N SER A 110 -3.21 -4.21 -9.12
CA SER A 110 -4.08 -5.38 -8.99
C SER A 110 -4.28 -5.77 -7.52
N ALA A 111 -3.25 -5.69 -6.69
CA ALA A 111 -3.34 -5.93 -5.25
C ALA A 111 -4.27 -4.91 -4.57
N LEU A 112 -4.19 -3.62 -4.93
CA LEU A 112 -5.09 -2.58 -4.43
C LEU A 112 -6.54 -2.84 -4.85
N GLN A 113 -6.78 -3.20 -6.12
CA GLN A 113 -8.12 -3.52 -6.62
C GLN A 113 -8.71 -4.74 -5.90
N ASN A 114 -7.92 -5.79 -5.66
CA ASN A 114 -8.36 -6.97 -4.92
C ASN A 114 -8.70 -6.63 -3.46
N SER A 115 -7.90 -5.78 -2.82
CA SER A 115 -8.18 -5.27 -1.47
C SER A 115 -9.49 -4.49 -1.43
N ASP A 116 -9.76 -3.65 -2.44
CA ASP A 116 -11.01 -2.91 -2.55
C ASP A 116 -12.22 -3.82 -2.78
N ILE A 117 -12.08 -4.87 -3.58
CA ILE A 117 -13.15 -5.86 -3.77
C ILE A 117 -13.46 -6.55 -2.44
N ALA A 118 -12.45 -6.95 -1.68
CA ALA A 118 -12.63 -7.56 -0.37
C ALA A 118 -13.32 -6.59 0.61
N ALA A 119 -12.86 -5.34 0.69
CA ALA A 119 -13.45 -4.30 1.53
C ALA A 119 -14.91 -3.99 1.14
N LYS A 120 -15.19 -3.88 -0.15
CA LYS A 120 -16.54 -3.71 -0.68
C LYS A 120 -17.47 -4.85 -0.26
N ASN A 121 -17.03 -6.09 -0.41
CA ASN A 121 -17.82 -7.26 -0.02
C ASN A 121 -18.09 -7.30 1.49
N GLN A 122 -17.09 -6.95 2.29
CA GLN A 122 -17.24 -6.84 3.75
C GLN A 122 -18.26 -5.77 4.14
N LEU A 123 -18.17 -4.58 3.57
CA LEU A 123 -19.10 -3.48 3.86
C LEU A 123 -20.53 -3.80 3.38
N THR A 124 -20.66 -4.46 2.23
CA THR A 124 -21.96 -4.91 1.73
C THR A 124 -22.59 -5.93 2.68
N GLY A 125 -21.79 -6.90 3.17
CA GLY A 125 -22.29 -7.86 4.15
C GLY A 125 -22.73 -7.22 5.47
N LEU A 126 -22.01 -6.20 5.96
CA LEU A 126 -22.42 -5.42 7.14
C LEU A 126 -23.74 -4.67 6.90
N ALA A 127 -23.89 -4.03 5.73
CA ALA A 127 -25.12 -3.34 5.35
C ALA A 127 -26.31 -4.31 5.31
N GLU A 128 -26.14 -5.50 4.74
CA GLU A 128 -27.19 -6.54 4.65
C GLU A 128 -27.56 -7.11 6.02
N GLN A 129 -26.63 -7.14 6.98
CA GLN A 129 -26.86 -7.56 8.37
C GLN A 129 -27.56 -6.49 9.22
N GLY A 130 -27.82 -5.31 8.65
CA GLY A 130 -28.53 -4.23 9.31
C GLY A 130 -27.62 -3.19 10.01
N ASP A 131 -26.33 -3.25 9.79
CA ASP A 131 -25.37 -2.22 10.25
C ASP A 131 -25.25 -1.10 9.22
N TYR A 132 -26.37 -0.39 9.03
CA TYR A 132 -26.48 0.75 8.10
C TYR A 132 -26.61 2.09 8.83
N THR A 133 -26.05 2.18 10.03
CA THR A 133 -26.06 3.42 10.81
C THR A 133 -25.30 4.54 10.07
N GLY A 134 -25.56 5.80 10.43
CA GLY A 134 -24.99 6.99 9.76
C GLY A 134 -23.45 7.03 9.69
N ALA A 135 -22.76 6.03 10.25
CA ALA A 135 -21.30 5.82 10.14
C ALA A 135 -20.85 5.21 8.79
N MET A 136 -21.77 4.73 7.92
CA MET A 136 -21.39 4.04 6.68
C MET A 136 -20.47 4.85 5.77
N PRO A 137 -20.66 6.16 5.51
CA PRO A 137 -19.73 6.94 4.71
C PRO A 137 -18.32 7.01 5.34
N THR A 138 -18.24 7.10 6.65
CA THR A 138 -16.97 7.11 7.40
C THR A 138 -16.28 5.77 7.30
N ASN A 139 -17.02 4.66 7.39
CA ASN A 139 -16.49 3.30 7.26
C ASN A 139 -15.97 3.03 5.84
N ILE A 140 -16.68 3.52 4.80
CA ILE A 140 -16.21 3.44 3.41
C ILE A 140 -14.89 4.20 3.25
N ALA A 141 -14.81 5.44 3.74
CA ALA A 141 -13.59 6.24 3.63
C ALA A 141 -12.42 5.60 4.41
N ALA A 142 -12.67 5.08 5.60
CA ALA A 142 -11.67 4.40 6.42
C ALA A 142 -11.13 3.12 5.75
N THR A 143 -12.02 2.30 5.18
CA THR A 143 -11.61 1.08 4.46
C THR A 143 -10.86 1.39 3.16
N GLN A 144 -11.24 2.44 2.42
CA GLN A 144 -10.49 2.89 1.26
C GLN A 144 -9.10 3.42 1.63
N ALA A 145 -8.97 4.13 2.75
CA ALA A 145 -7.66 4.58 3.26
C ALA A 145 -6.80 3.40 3.72
N ALA A 146 -7.39 2.41 4.39
CA ALA A 146 -6.70 1.19 4.82
C ALA A 146 -6.19 0.36 3.62
N SER A 147 -6.98 0.22 2.55
CA SER A 147 -6.56 -0.50 1.34
C SER A 147 -5.42 0.22 0.62
N LEU A 148 -5.40 1.56 0.59
CA LEU A 148 -4.26 2.34 0.08
C LEU A 148 -3.01 2.16 0.95
N GLY A 149 -3.16 2.13 2.27
CA GLY A 149 -2.06 1.88 3.21
C GLY A 149 -1.46 0.48 3.03
N ALA A 150 -2.30 -0.54 2.90
CA ALA A 150 -1.88 -1.92 2.63
C ALA A 150 -1.17 -2.05 1.28
N ALA A 151 -1.67 -1.38 0.25
CA ALA A 151 -1.04 -1.34 -1.07
C ALA A 151 0.32 -0.61 -1.04
N GLY A 152 0.46 0.46 -0.25
CA GLY A 152 1.74 1.15 -0.04
C GLY A 152 2.81 0.22 0.52
N ASN A 153 2.44 -0.65 1.46
CA ASN A 153 3.34 -1.67 2.00
C ASN A 153 3.72 -2.75 0.97
N TYR A 154 2.82 -3.08 0.04
CA TYR A 154 3.10 -4.00 -1.06
C TYR A 154 4.23 -3.50 -1.96
N GLY A 155 4.23 -2.21 -2.30
CA GLY A 155 5.31 -1.59 -3.09
C GLY A 155 6.68 -1.64 -2.39
N GLN A 156 6.69 -1.58 -1.06
CA GLN A 156 7.93 -1.69 -0.27
C GLN A 156 8.41 -3.14 -0.12
N ALA A 157 7.48 -4.10 0.04
CA ALA A 157 7.81 -5.51 0.23
C ALA A 157 8.28 -6.21 -1.05
N ASN A 158 7.75 -5.80 -2.20
CA ASN A 158 8.12 -6.32 -3.52
C ASN A 158 9.17 -5.45 -4.22
N SER A 159 10.14 -4.91 -3.46
CA SER A 159 11.30 -4.26 -4.07
C SER A 159 11.92 -5.23 -5.09
N LEU A 160 12.46 -4.70 -6.19
CA LEU A 160 13.12 -5.46 -7.27
C LEU A 160 14.37 -6.25 -6.80
N GLY A 161 14.29 -6.83 -5.61
CA GLY A 161 15.39 -7.46 -4.88
C GLY A 161 16.12 -8.58 -5.61
N ASN A 162 15.47 -9.23 -6.59
CA ASN A 162 16.11 -10.26 -7.41
C ASN A 162 16.84 -9.71 -8.64
N VAL A 163 16.50 -8.49 -9.09
CA VAL A 163 17.24 -7.81 -10.16
C VAL A 163 18.43 -7.05 -9.58
N PHE A 164 18.31 -6.61 -8.33
CA PHE A 164 19.28 -5.75 -7.66
C PHE A 164 19.57 -6.23 -6.23
N ALA A 165 19.93 -7.49 -6.05
CA ALA A 165 20.22 -8.09 -4.73
C ALA A 165 21.22 -7.28 -3.88
N GLY A 166 22.06 -6.45 -4.52
CA GLY A 166 22.99 -5.55 -3.82
C GLY A 166 22.36 -4.28 -3.26
N THR A 167 21.27 -3.76 -3.88
CA THR A 167 20.63 -2.49 -3.47
C THR A 167 19.55 -2.69 -2.40
N ALA A 168 18.92 -3.85 -2.35
CA ALA A 168 17.93 -4.19 -1.32
C ALA A 168 18.55 -4.19 0.08
N GLY A 169 19.81 -4.60 0.22
CA GLY A 169 20.57 -4.55 1.47
C GLY A 169 20.77 -3.12 1.98
N ILE A 170 21.02 -2.16 1.10
CA ILE A 170 21.25 -0.75 1.46
C ILE A 170 19.93 -0.09 1.89
N TYR A 171 18.82 -0.39 1.21
CA TYR A 171 17.52 0.18 1.54
C TYR A 171 16.99 -0.38 2.88
N ASN A 172 17.11 -1.70 3.10
CA ASN A 172 16.74 -2.32 4.37
C ASN A 172 17.62 -1.82 5.53
N ALA A 173 18.91 -1.61 5.30
CA ALA A 173 19.79 -1.03 6.31
C ALA A 173 19.40 0.42 6.64
N ALA A 174 19.03 1.23 5.65
CA ALA A 174 18.60 2.61 5.84
C ALA A 174 17.26 2.72 6.59
N THR A 175 16.28 1.87 6.27
CA THR A 175 14.98 1.83 6.94
C THR A 175 15.10 1.30 8.37
N THR A 176 15.91 0.26 8.60
CA THR A 176 16.21 -0.27 9.94
C THR A 176 16.95 0.75 10.79
N ALA A 177 17.92 1.48 10.22
CA ALA A 177 18.64 2.55 10.92
C ALA A 177 17.71 3.72 11.27
N ALA A 178 16.74 4.07 10.40
CA ALA A 178 15.72 5.08 10.67
C ALA A 178 14.78 4.65 11.79
N ALA A 179 14.30 3.40 11.78
CA ALA A 179 13.46 2.82 12.82
C ALA A 179 14.19 2.76 14.18
N ASN A 180 15.46 2.34 14.20
CA ASN A 180 16.27 2.31 15.40
C ASN A 180 16.55 3.71 15.96
N ARG A 181 16.77 4.74 15.11
CA ARG A 181 16.89 6.13 15.54
C ARG A 181 15.58 6.68 16.11
N ALA A 182 14.44 6.30 15.55
CA ALA A 182 13.13 6.68 16.08
C ALA A 182 12.89 6.02 17.46
N ALA A 183 13.23 4.75 17.62
CA ALA A 183 13.15 4.04 18.89
C ALA A 183 14.07 4.64 19.97
N MET A 184 15.28 5.07 19.61
CA MET A 184 16.20 5.75 20.53
C MET A 184 15.79 7.18 20.87
N ARG A 185 14.91 7.80 20.09
CA ARG A 185 14.35 9.14 20.36
C ARG A 185 13.07 9.10 21.17
N SER A 186 12.49 7.94 21.44
CA SER A 186 11.40 7.81 22.40
C SER A 186 11.94 8.19 23.77
N PRO A 187 11.39 9.23 24.44
CA PRO A 187 11.87 9.59 25.75
C PRO A 187 11.65 8.39 26.67
N ILE A 188 12.74 7.89 27.26
CA ILE A 188 12.65 6.95 28.37
C ILE A 188 11.80 7.64 29.41
N GLY A 189 10.55 7.19 29.56
CA GLY A 189 9.65 7.68 30.58
C GLY A 189 10.36 7.55 31.91
N SER A 190 10.69 8.69 32.49
CA SER A 190 11.26 8.80 33.80
C SER A 190 10.29 8.17 34.81
N THR A 191 10.46 6.89 35.10
CA THR A 191 9.91 6.25 36.29
C THR A 191 10.75 6.71 37.49
N TYR A 192 10.59 7.95 37.87
CA TYR A 192 11.03 8.40 39.18
C TYR A 192 10.02 7.85 40.18
N GLY A 193 10.27 6.65 40.65
CA GLY A 193 9.56 6.07 41.80
C GLY A 193 9.84 6.90 43.02
N GLY A 194 8.85 7.69 43.43
CA GLY A 194 8.87 8.40 44.70
C GLY A 194 8.94 7.41 45.86
N ASN A 195 10.08 7.33 46.51
CA ASN A 195 10.29 6.62 47.75
C ASN A 195 9.63 7.44 48.87
N THR A 196 8.39 7.11 49.23
CA THR A 196 7.75 7.65 50.45
C THR A 196 8.40 7.02 51.65
N GLY A 197 9.38 7.73 52.23
CA GLY A 197 9.97 7.38 53.48
C GLY A 197 8.94 7.39 54.59
N THR A 198 8.67 6.24 55.18
CA THR A 198 7.92 6.09 56.43
C THR A 198 8.83 6.54 57.58
N SER A 199 8.53 7.71 58.15
CA SER A 199 9.14 8.18 59.39
C SER A 199 8.57 7.36 60.55
N ILE A 200 9.42 6.62 61.24
CA ILE A 200 9.11 5.97 62.52
C ILE A 200 9.68 6.90 63.62
N TYR A 201 8.82 7.60 64.33
CA TYR A 201 9.06 8.15 65.65
C TYR A 201 7.80 8.00 66.48
N GLY A 202 7.93 7.34 67.63
CA GLY A 202 6.94 7.20 68.65
C GLY A 202 7.25 6.07 69.61
#